data_f0f9db4e0235f9595b662d11a18eebfe
#
_entry.id   f0f9db4e0235f9595b662d11a18eebfe
#
_cell.length_a   1.000
_cell.length_b   1.000
_cell.length_c   1.000
_cell.angle_alpha   90.00
_cell.angle_beta   90.00
_cell.angle_gamma   90.00
#
_symmetry.space_group_name_H-M   'P 1'
#
loop_
_entity.id
_entity.type
_entity.pdbx_description
1 polymer ?
#
loop_
_entity_poly.entity_id
_entity_poly.type
_entity_poly.pdbx_seq_one_letter_code
_entity_poly.pdbx_strand_id
1 'polypeptide(L)'
;FPSWTRYDLTRLCLNLSASVHTLHRYGVVLGDLHPGNVLVSTDGSVHWTDADSFQIEDYPCSVGTERFLAPELHGNLGDFLRTCNHDTYALSVLLFMTLTLGLSPFARQGGEGDMREAARKGALPYPFASYRPPAGFYPPDTPGRYVWSYLPRKLRDALGHNLTCVQRHDLRPRAMPGYLARCLLQYLRDMEPGGGRDHPMYRDLL
;
A
#
# COMPACT_ATOMS: atom_id res chain seq x y z
N PHE A 1 -9.16 -14.97 8.07
CA PHE A 1 -8.44 -16.26 7.99
C PHE A 1 -7.51 -16.44 9.20
N PRO A 2 -7.98 -17.06 10.31
CA PRO A 2 -7.21 -17.15 11.57
C PRO A 2 -5.90 -17.94 11.48
N SER A 3 -5.75 -18.78 10.47
CA SER A 3 -4.55 -19.62 10.25
C SER A 3 -3.49 -18.95 9.37
N TRP A 4 -3.75 -17.75 8.88
CA TRP A 4 -2.81 -17.07 7.99
C TRP A 4 -1.57 -16.59 8.74
N THR A 5 -0.44 -16.81 8.10
CA THR A 5 0.89 -16.42 8.58
C THR A 5 1.37 -15.17 7.84
N ARG A 6 2.52 -14.64 8.24
CA ARG A 6 3.21 -13.59 7.49
C ARG A 6 3.47 -13.97 6.02
N TYR A 7 3.77 -15.24 5.77
CA TYR A 7 3.96 -15.75 4.41
C TYR A 7 2.68 -15.58 3.58
N ASP A 8 1.52 -15.95 4.15
CA ASP A 8 0.22 -15.83 3.47
C ASP A 8 -0.15 -14.37 3.20
N LEU A 9 0.08 -13.48 4.17
CA LEU A 9 -0.14 -12.03 3.98
C LEU A 9 0.78 -11.44 2.90
N THR A 10 2.05 -11.87 2.86
CA THR A 10 2.98 -11.45 1.82
C THR A 10 2.59 -12.00 0.45
N ARG A 11 2.11 -13.24 0.38
CA ARG A 11 1.56 -13.85 -0.84
C ARG A 11 0.32 -13.12 -1.32
N LEU A 12 -0.59 -12.74 -0.43
CA LEU A 12 -1.73 -11.88 -0.76
C LEU A 12 -1.26 -10.54 -1.36
N CYS A 13 -0.30 -9.87 -0.71
CA CYS A 13 0.27 -8.63 -1.22
C CYS A 13 0.90 -8.79 -2.61
N LEU A 14 1.58 -9.91 -2.87
CA LEU A 14 2.11 -10.25 -4.20
C LEU A 14 0.97 -10.36 -5.22
N ASN A 15 -0.08 -11.11 -4.91
CA ASN A 15 -1.22 -11.33 -5.81
C ASN A 15 -1.97 -10.02 -6.10
N LEU A 16 -2.19 -9.17 -5.08
CA LEU A 16 -2.74 -7.82 -5.25
C LEU A 16 -1.87 -6.99 -6.22
N SER A 17 -0.57 -6.95 -5.99
CA SER A 17 0.36 -6.16 -6.82
C SER A 17 0.44 -6.68 -8.26
N ALA A 18 0.45 -7.99 -8.45
CA ALA A 18 0.48 -8.63 -9.77
C ALA A 18 -0.83 -8.39 -10.54
N SER A 19 -1.96 -8.49 -9.86
CA SER A 19 -3.28 -8.25 -10.44
C SER A 19 -3.43 -6.80 -10.93
N VAL A 20 -3.11 -5.81 -10.07
CA VAL A 20 -3.12 -4.38 -10.47
C VAL A 20 -2.14 -4.13 -11.61
N HIS A 21 -0.94 -4.70 -11.57
CA HIS A 21 0.03 -4.59 -12.67
C HIS A 21 -0.54 -5.11 -13.99
N THR A 22 -1.24 -6.24 -13.97
CA THR A 22 -1.85 -6.83 -15.15
C THR A 22 -2.93 -5.90 -15.72
N LEU A 23 -3.85 -5.40 -14.89
CA LEU A 23 -4.89 -4.47 -15.31
C LEU A 23 -4.31 -3.20 -15.94
N HIS A 24 -3.30 -2.61 -15.31
CA HIS A 24 -2.60 -1.43 -15.86
C HIS A 24 -1.97 -1.69 -17.23
N ARG A 25 -1.47 -2.91 -17.48
CA ARG A 25 -0.93 -3.28 -18.82
C ARG A 25 -2.00 -3.34 -19.91
N TYR A 26 -3.25 -3.56 -19.52
CA TYR A 26 -4.41 -3.51 -20.44
C TYR A 26 -5.09 -2.13 -20.47
N GLY A 27 -4.47 -1.10 -19.89
CA GLY A 27 -5.01 0.25 -19.89
C GLY A 27 -6.16 0.48 -18.89
N VAL A 28 -6.41 -0.48 -18.00
CA VAL A 28 -7.46 -0.37 -16.97
C VAL A 28 -6.89 0.25 -15.71
N VAL A 29 -7.50 1.33 -15.22
CA VAL A 29 -7.24 1.94 -13.92
C VAL A 29 -8.43 1.62 -13.01
N LEU A 30 -8.17 1.03 -11.82
CA LEU A 30 -9.24 0.59 -10.92
C LEU A 30 -10.02 1.77 -10.32
N GLY A 31 -9.31 2.88 -10.08
CA GLY A 31 -9.91 4.12 -9.61
C GLY A 31 -10.29 4.12 -8.13
N ASP A 32 -11.16 3.23 -7.66
CA ASP A 32 -11.56 3.10 -6.25
C ASP A 32 -10.99 1.82 -5.62
N LEU A 33 -9.67 1.71 -5.58
CA LEU A 33 -8.96 0.58 -5.03
C LEU A 33 -8.95 0.66 -3.49
N HIS A 34 -9.73 -0.22 -2.83
CA HIS A 34 -9.79 -0.34 -1.37
C HIS A 34 -10.23 -1.75 -0.95
N PRO A 35 -10.09 -2.15 0.35
CA PRO A 35 -10.38 -3.53 0.78
C PRO A 35 -11.81 -3.99 0.53
N GLY A 36 -12.79 -3.09 0.50
CA GLY A 36 -14.20 -3.41 0.24
C GLY A 36 -14.45 -3.90 -1.19
N ASN A 37 -13.57 -3.57 -2.13
CA ASN A 37 -13.65 -3.95 -3.54
C ASN A 37 -12.73 -5.13 -3.88
N VAL A 38 -12.28 -5.88 -2.86
CA VAL A 38 -11.40 -7.05 -3.02
C VAL A 38 -12.00 -8.25 -2.35
N LEU A 39 -12.26 -9.31 -3.10
CA LEU A 39 -12.55 -10.62 -2.57
C LEU A 39 -11.29 -11.47 -2.58
N VAL A 40 -11.04 -12.14 -1.46
CA VAL A 40 -9.86 -12.97 -1.26
C VAL A 40 -10.29 -14.40 -0.95
N SER A 41 -9.84 -15.36 -1.75
CA SER A 41 -10.05 -16.78 -1.51
C SER A 41 -9.06 -17.32 -0.47
N THR A 42 -9.34 -18.49 0.08
CA THR A 42 -8.50 -19.14 1.09
C THR A 42 -7.09 -19.49 0.58
N ASP A 43 -6.93 -19.66 -0.73
CA ASP A 43 -5.64 -19.89 -1.39
C ASP A 43 -4.87 -18.58 -1.68
N GLY A 44 -5.42 -17.43 -1.30
CA GLY A 44 -4.85 -16.11 -1.54
C GLY A 44 -5.13 -15.51 -2.93
N SER A 45 -6.00 -16.15 -3.73
CA SER A 45 -6.44 -15.58 -5.01
C SER A 45 -7.23 -14.29 -4.78
N VAL A 46 -7.06 -13.33 -5.67
CA VAL A 46 -7.65 -11.98 -5.60
C VAL A 46 -8.64 -11.79 -6.73
N HIS A 47 -9.82 -11.30 -6.38
CA HIS A 47 -10.89 -10.95 -7.32
C HIS A 47 -11.36 -9.52 -7.02
N TRP A 48 -11.34 -8.69 -8.04
CA TRP A 48 -11.85 -7.31 -7.94
C TRP A 48 -13.36 -7.31 -8.15
N THR A 49 -14.06 -6.57 -7.31
CA THR A 49 -15.49 -6.30 -7.42
C THR A 49 -15.70 -4.83 -7.79
N ASP A 50 -16.94 -4.44 -8.05
CA ASP A 50 -17.32 -3.07 -8.37
C ASP A 50 -16.59 -2.52 -9.63
N ALA A 51 -16.62 -3.32 -10.70
CA ALA A 51 -15.95 -2.99 -11.96
C ALA A 51 -16.52 -1.72 -12.64
N ASP A 52 -17.70 -1.25 -12.23
CA ASP A 52 -18.32 -0.01 -12.71
C ASP A 52 -17.49 1.24 -12.32
N SER A 53 -16.64 1.12 -11.30
CA SER A 53 -15.70 2.17 -10.89
C SER A 53 -14.43 2.20 -11.74
N PHE A 54 -14.19 1.20 -12.59
CA PHE A 54 -12.97 1.14 -13.39
C PHE A 54 -12.96 2.20 -14.47
N GLN A 55 -11.84 2.89 -14.57
CA GLN A 55 -11.57 3.76 -15.71
C GLN A 55 -10.99 2.94 -16.85
N ILE A 56 -11.65 2.98 -18.00
CA ILE A 56 -11.22 2.33 -19.23
C ILE A 56 -11.24 3.39 -20.33
N GLU A 57 -10.13 3.55 -21.04
CA GLU A 57 -9.97 4.57 -22.07
C GLU A 57 -10.34 5.98 -21.55
N ASP A 58 -11.27 6.66 -22.20
CA ASP A 58 -11.71 8.03 -21.88
C ASP A 58 -12.91 8.08 -20.90
N TYR A 59 -13.34 6.96 -20.32
CA TYR A 59 -14.41 6.90 -19.33
C TYR A 59 -13.82 7.09 -17.92
N PRO A 60 -13.96 8.28 -17.30
CA PRO A 60 -13.32 8.58 -16.03
C PRO A 60 -13.98 7.86 -14.86
N CYS A 61 -13.18 7.48 -13.87
CA CYS A 61 -13.69 7.07 -12.57
C CYS A 61 -14.00 8.31 -11.72
N SER A 62 -15.29 8.50 -11.37
CA SER A 62 -15.77 9.67 -10.59
C SER A 62 -15.86 9.40 -9.08
N VAL A 63 -15.59 8.17 -8.63
CA VAL A 63 -15.71 7.75 -7.24
C VAL A 63 -14.34 7.52 -6.60
N GLY A 64 -14.27 7.46 -5.27
CA GLY A 64 -13.02 7.15 -4.57
C GLY A 64 -13.20 7.19 -3.06
N THR A 65 -12.64 6.20 -2.39
CA THR A 65 -12.64 6.07 -0.94
C THR A 65 -11.51 6.91 -0.34
N GLU A 66 -11.85 7.98 0.37
CA GLU A 66 -10.94 9.05 0.83
C GLU A 66 -9.63 8.53 1.45
N ARG A 67 -9.70 7.49 2.28
CA ARG A 67 -8.53 6.90 2.95
C ARG A 67 -7.49 6.32 1.98
N PHE A 68 -7.93 5.87 0.80
CA PHE A 68 -7.11 5.27 -0.24
C PHE A 68 -6.83 6.22 -1.40
N LEU A 69 -7.46 7.37 -1.40
CA LEU A 69 -7.33 8.36 -2.45
C LEU A 69 -5.95 9.03 -2.41
N ALA A 70 -5.29 9.08 -3.56
CA ALA A 70 -4.00 9.76 -3.65
C ALA A 70 -4.14 11.25 -3.28
N PRO A 71 -3.17 11.84 -2.55
CA PRO A 71 -3.27 13.20 -2.04
C PRO A 71 -3.62 14.25 -3.09
N GLU A 72 -3.13 14.08 -4.31
CA GLU A 72 -3.38 14.96 -5.45
C GLU A 72 -4.83 14.94 -5.95
N LEU A 73 -5.61 13.92 -5.60
CA LEU A 73 -7.02 13.76 -6.00
C LEU A 73 -8.00 14.40 -5.01
N HIS A 74 -7.56 14.74 -3.81
CA HIS A 74 -8.45 15.29 -2.80
C HIS A 74 -9.07 16.62 -3.24
N GLY A 75 -10.40 16.65 -3.29
CA GLY A 75 -11.19 17.80 -3.72
C GLY A 75 -11.39 17.93 -5.24
N ASN A 76 -10.96 16.95 -6.02
CA ASN A 76 -11.05 16.98 -7.47
C ASN A 76 -11.26 15.56 -8.05
N LEU A 77 -12.46 15.00 -7.88
CA LEU A 77 -12.74 13.58 -8.16
C LEU A 77 -13.36 13.32 -9.54
N GLY A 78 -13.87 14.34 -10.23
CA GLY A 78 -14.82 14.07 -11.33
C GLY A 78 -14.36 14.43 -12.74
N ASP A 79 -13.37 15.30 -12.90
CA ASP A 79 -13.21 16.01 -14.16
C ASP A 79 -11.93 15.67 -14.95
N PHE A 80 -11.22 14.61 -14.55
CA PHE A 80 -10.01 14.23 -15.27
C PHE A 80 -9.75 12.71 -15.21
N LEU A 81 -9.03 12.23 -16.19
CA LEU A 81 -8.61 10.83 -16.27
C LEU A 81 -7.55 10.55 -15.19
N ARG A 82 -7.79 9.52 -14.40
CA ARG A 82 -6.80 9.01 -13.46
C ARG A 82 -5.67 8.30 -14.18
N THR A 83 -4.58 8.14 -13.51
CA THR A 83 -3.41 7.41 -14.01
C THR A 83 -3.12 6.20 -13.13
N CYS A 84 -2.38 5.25 -13.66
CA CYS A 84 -1.86 4.10 -12.90
C CYS A 84 -1.12 4.52 -11.62
N ASN A 85 -0.65 5.76 -11.56
CA ASN A 85 0.06 6.30 -10.40
C ASN A 85 -0.87 6.58 -9.21
N HIS A 86 -2.14 6.90 -9.46
CA HIS A 86 -3.15 7.06 -8.41
C HIS A 86 -3.51 5.71 -7.78
N ASP A 87 -3.75 4.68 -8.59
CA ASP A 87 -3.93 3.30 -8.12
C ASP A 87 -2.70 2.80 -7.36
N THR A 88 -1.51 3.17 -7.79
CA THR A 88 -0.26 2.77 -7.13
C THR A 88 -0.17 3.31 -5.70
N TYR A 89 -0.70 4.52 -5.44
CA TYR A 89 -0.82 5.04 -4.08
C TYR A 89 -1.81 4.20 -3.26
N ALA A 90 -3.04 4.00 -3.78
CA ALA A 90 -4.08 3.22 -3.12
C ALA A 90 -3.60 1.79 -2.81
N LEU A 91 -2.95 1.14 -3.78
CA LEU A 91 -2.31 -0.16 -3.59
C LEU A 91 -1.27 -0.11 -2.46
N SER A 92 -0.42 0.92 -2.41
CA SER A 92 0.61 1.03 -1.36
C SER A 92 0.00 1.19 0.04
N VAL A 93 -1.13 1.91 0.17
CA VAL A 93 -1.91 1.96 1.42
C VAL A 93 -2.43 0.58 1.78
N LEU A 94 -3.03 -0.14 0.82
CA LEU A 94 -3.59 -1.48 1.03
C LEU A 94 -2.50 -2.49 1.43
N LEU A 95 -1.36 -2.49 0.73
CA LEU A 95 -0.23 -3.36 1.06
C LEU A 95 0.34 -3.07 2.44
N PHE A 96 0.50 -1.78 2.80
CA PHE A 96 0.94 -1.39 4.13
C PHE A 96 -0.01 -1.94 5.19
N MET A 97 -1.32 -1.71 5.03
CA MET A 97 -2.34 -2.18 5.98
C MET A 97 -2.33 -3.71 6.10
N THR A 98 -2.22 -4.42 4.99
CA THR A 98 -2.18 -5.90 4.99
C THR A 98 -0.95 -6.42 5.75
N LEU A 99 0.23 -5.87 5.47
CA LEU A 99 1.47 -6.29 6.11
C LEU A 99 1.57 -5.89 7.58
N THR A 100 0.90 -4.81 7.99
CA THR A 100 0.92 -4.29 9.37
C THR A 100 -0.34 -4.64 10.16
N LEU A 101 -1.12 -5.63 9.72
CA LEU A 101 -2.32 -6.13 10.40
C LEU A 101 -3.41 -5.07 10.60
N GLY A 102 -3.68 -4.30 9.56
CA GLY A 102 -4.75 -3.29 9.52
C GLY A 102 -4.34 -1.88 9.98
N LEU A 103 -3.07 -1.67 10.33
CA LEU A 103 -2.59 -0.36 10.73
C LEU A 103 -2.58 0.61 9.53
N SER A 104 -3.21 1.78 9.69
CA SER A 104 -3.13 2.81 8.65
C SER A 104 -1.71 3.38 8.55
N PRO A 105 -1.17 3.64 7.35
CA PRO A 105 0.19 4.17 7.21
C PRO A 105 0.38 5.53 7.89
N PHE A 106 -0.67 6.34 7.98
CA PHE A 106 -0.62 7.67 8.61
C PHE A 106 -1.15 7.69 10.05
N ALA A 107 -1.52 6.53 10.60
CA ALA A 107 -1.83 6.42 12.02
C ALA A 107 -0.56 6.72 12.83
N ARG A 108 -0.68 7.60 13.81
CA ARG A 108 0.44 8.07 14.61
C ARG A 108 0.02 8.45 16.03
N GLN A 109 0.99 8.56 16.90
CA GLN A 109 0.89 9.27 18.18
C GLN A 109 1.76 10.52 18.12
N GLY A 110 1.30 11.57 18.80
CA GLY A 110 1.97 12.89 18.80
C GLY A 110 1.81 13.66 17.49
N GLY A 111 2.39 14.87 17.47
CA GLY A 111 2.28 15.83 16.37
C GLY A 111 0.91 16.50 16.28
N GLU A 112 0.84 17.57 15.48
CA GLU A 112 -0.39 18.32 15.21
C GLU A 112 -1.11 17.81 13.94
N GLY A 113 -2.40 18.15 13.82
CA GLY A 113 -3.25 17.80 12.70
C GLY A 113 -3.79 16.36 12.77
N ASP A 114 -4.68 16.04 11.86
CA ASP A 114 -5.29 14.72 11.77
C ASP A 114 -4.53 13.79 10.79
N MET A 115 -5.02 12.56 10.67
CA MET A 115 -4.45 11.55 9.78
C MET A 115 -4.61 11.91 8.30
N ARG A 116 -5.69 12.63 7.93
CA ARG A 116 -5.93 13.08 6.54
C ARG A 116 -4.92 14.16 6.14
N GLU A 117 -4.65 15.08 7.04
CA GLU A 117 -3.67 16.13 6.82
C GLU A 117 -2.26 15.53 6.68
N ALA A 118 -1.93 14.53 7.50
CA ALA A 118 -0.67 13.79 7.39
C ALA A 118 -0.56 13.09 6.02
N ALA A 119 -1.62 12.45 5.55
CA ALA A 119 -1.66 11.80 4.23
C ALA A 119 -1.47 12.84 3.09
N ARG A 120 -2.19 13.97 3.16
CA ARG A 120 -2.06 15.06 2.16
C ARG A 120 -0.65 15.65 2.08
N LYS A 121 0.07 15.66 3.19
CA LYS A 121 1.45 16.16 3.28
C LYS A 121 2.51 15.09 3.00
N GLY A 122 2.12 13.82 2.85
CA GLY A 122 3.04 12.69 2.79
C GLY A 122 3.86 12.53 4.08
N ALA A 123 3.28 12.93 5.22
CA ALA A 123 3.93 12.93 6.53
C ALA A 123 3.83 11.56 7.21
N LEU A 124 4.58 10.60 6.70
CA LEU A 124 4.62 9.22 7.21
C LEU A 124 5.37 9.18 8.54
N PRO A 125 4.84 8.52 9.61
CA PRO A 125 5.53 8.42 10.90
C PRO A 125 6.64 7.35 10.95
N TYR A 126 6.93 6.71 9.82
CA TYR A 126 7.92 5.64 9.71
C TYR A 126 9.13 6.07 8.88
N PRO A 127 10.38 5.84 9.37
CA PRO A 127 11.58 6.15 8.59
C PRO A 127 11.83 5.13 7.49
N PHE A 128 12.37 5.58 6.35
CA PHE A 128 12.85 4.72 5.26
C PHE A 128 13.90 5.47 4.42
N ALA A 129 14.80 4.78 3.79
CA ALA A 129 15.90 5.39 3.03
C ALA A 129 16.49 6.62 3.75
N SER A 130 16.47 7.78 3.10
CA SER A 130 16.87 9.07 3.68
C SER A 130 15.73 9.85 4.33
N TYR A 131 14.48 9.37 4.20
CA TYR A 131 13.32 10.03 4.78
C TYR A 131 13.32 9.90 6.31
N ARG A 132 13.01 11.01 6.97
CA ARG A 132 12.78 11.07 8.41
C ARG A 132 11.39 11.62 8.68
N PRO A 133 10.63 11.00 9.60
CA PRO A 133 9.33 11.52 10.02
C PRO A 133 9.43 12.97 10.49
N PRO A 134 8.36 13.77 10.33
CA PRO A 134 8.28 15.08 10.95
C PRO A 134 8.50 15.01 12.47
N ALA A 135 9.07 16.07 13.03
CA ALA A 135 9.31 16.14 14.48
C ALA A 135 8.01 15.92 15.28
N GLY A 136 8.07 15.07 16.29
CA GLY A 136 6.91 14.73 17.12
C GLY A 136 5.98 13.66 16.53
N PHE A 137 6.23 13.15 15.31
CA PHE A 137 5.44 12.08 14.71
C PHE A 137 6.07 10.72 15.02
N TYR A 138 5.31 9.89 15.70
CA TYR A 138 5.74 8.54 16.07
C TYR A 138 4.73 7.50 15.60
N PRO A 139 5.17 6.29 15.18
CA PRO A 139 4.24 5.18 14.93
C PRO A 139 3.38 4.89 16.16
N PRO A 140 2.13 4.42 15.98
CA PRO A 140 1.28 4.01 17.09
C PRO A 140 1.96 2.93 17.96
N ASP A 141 1.69 2.94 19.26
CA ASP A 141 2.23 1.93 20.17
C ASP A 141 1.43 0.62 20.08
N THR A 142 1.57 -0.04 18.95
CA THR A 142 0.94 -1.31 18.61
C THR A 142 1.98 -2.27 18.06
N PRO A 143 1.75 -3.59 18.13
CA PRO A 143 2.65 -4.58 17.54
C PRO A 143 2.97 -4.32 16.08
N GLY A 144 1.99 -3.87 15.28
CA GLY A 144 2.15 -3.60 13.85
C GLY A 144 3.25 -2.58 13.51
N ARG A 145 3.62 -1.69 14.44
CA ARG A 145 4.71 -0.71 14.22
C ARG A 145 6.06 -1.37 13.93
N TYR A 146 6.30 -2.53 14.56
CA TYR A 146 7.57 -3.22 14.43
C TYR A 146 7.72 -3.91 13.07
N VAL A 147 6.59 -4.30 12.46
CA VAL A 147 6.59 -4.96 11.14
C VAL A 147 7.31 -4.13 10.11
N TRP A 148 7.11 -2.80 10.13
CA TRP A 148 7.78 -1.89 9.20
C TRP A 148 9.30 -2.04 9.19
N SER A 149 9.91 -2.16 10.37
CA SER A 149 11.37 -2.29 10.51
C SER A 149 11.92 -3.62 9.98
N TYR A 150 11.08 -4.65 9.93
CA TYR A 150 11.45 -5.99 9.45
C TYR A 150 11.15 -6.22 7.98
N LEU A 151 10.44 -5.31 7.31
CA LEU A 151 10.25 -5.42 5.87
C LEU A 151 11.60 -5.30 5.14
N PRO A 152 11.81 -6.09 4.05
CA PRO A 152 12.98 -5.95 3.21
C PRO A 152 13.17 -4.51 2.77
N ARG A 153 14.44 -4.05 2.79
CA ARG A 153 14.77 -2.64 2.51
C ARG A 153 14.13 -2.13 1.23
N LYS A 154 14.24 -2.88 0.12
CA LYS A 154 13.68 -2.47 -1.19
C LYS A 154 12.17 -2.28 -1.15
N LEU A 155 11.45 -3.19 -0.49
CA LEU A 155 9.99 -3.10 -0.33
C LEU A 155 9.60 -1.91 0.54
N ARG A 156 10.26 -1.76 1.69
CA ARG A 156 10.04 -0.65 2.62
C ARG A 156 10.29 0.71 1.96
N ASP A 157 11.41 0.84 1.24
CA ASP A 157 11.78 2.09 0.57
C ASP A 157 10.78 2.43 -0.55
N ALA A 158 10.30 1.43 -1.30
CA ALA A 158 9.30 1.61 -2.35
C ALA A 158 7.93 2.03 -1.77
N LEU A 159 7.44 1.33 -0.74
CA LEU A 159 6.19 1.69 -0.08
C LEU A 159 6.28 3.07 0.57
N GLY A 160 7.38 3.35 1.27
CA GLY A 160 7.61 4.65 1.89
C GLY A 160 7.62 5.78 0.87
N HIS A 161 8.34 5.61 -0.24
CA HIS A 161 8.33 6.59 -1.33
C HIS A 161 6.92 6.79 -1.90
N ASN A 162 6.19 5.72 -2.21
CA ASN A 162 4.84 5.81 -2.77
C ASN A 162 3.87 6.56 -1.86
N LEU A 163 3.97 6.36 -0.54
CA LEU A 163 3.10 6.99 0.47
C LEU A 163 3.47 8.45 0.75
N THR A 164 4.75 8.83 0.59
CA THR A 164 5.22 10.20 0.84
C THR A 164 5.32 11.06 -0.41
N CYS A 165 5.28 10.45 -1.61
CA CYS A 165 5.33 11.14 -2.89
C CYS A 165 4.00 11.88 -3.13
N VAL A 166 3.99 13.17 -2.87
CA VAL A 166 2.90 14.06 -3.25
C VAL A 166 3.23 14.63 -4.62
N GLN A 167 2.56 14.15 -5.66
CA GLN A 167 2.88 14.41 -7.07
C GLN A 167 3.01 15.89 -7.47
N ARG A 168 2.43 16.80 -6.69
CA ARG A 168 2.56 18.25 -6.94
C ARG A 168 3.97 18.79 -6.71
N HIS A 169 4.79 18.06 -5.93
CA HIS A 169 6.09 18.53 -5.47
C HIS A 169 7.24 17.54 -5.74
N ASP A 170 6.95 16.27 -6.02
CA ASP A 170 7.96 15.25 -6.34
C ASP A 170 7.82 14.82 -7.80
N LEU A 171 8.84 15.09 -8.58
CA LEU A 171 8.90 14.72 -10.00
C LEU A 171 9.17 13.22 -10.21
N ARG A 172 9.53 12.49 -9.15
CA ARG A 172 9.78 11.05 -9.25
C ARG A 172 8.47 10.28 -9.20
N PRO A 173 8.20 9.42 -10.18
CA PRO A 173 6.99 8.59 -10.18
C PRO A 173 7.02 7.59 -9.01
N ARG A 174 5.85 7.19 -8.54
CA ARG A 174 5.71 6.09 -7.59
C ARG A 174 6.26 4.79 -8.17
N ALA A 175 6.79 3.94 -7.31
CA ALA A 175 7.24 2.60 -7.68
C ALA A 175 6.05 1.75 -8.14
N MET A 176 6.01 1.40 -9.41
CA MET A 176 4.88 0.73 -10.06
C MET A 176 4.55 -0.63 -9.43
N PRO A 177 3.28 -1.11 -9.53
CA PRO A 177 2.84 -2.39 -8.96
C PRO A 177 3.72 -3.58 -9.34
N GLY A 178 4.22 -3.64 -10.56
CA GLY A 178 5.15 -4.70 -11.00
C GLY A 178 6.50 -4.68 -10.28
N TYR A 179 6.98 -3.52 -9.83
CA TYR A 179 8.17 -3.44 -8.99
C TYR A 179 7.88 -3.92 -7.56
N LEU A 180 6.73 -3.52 -6.99
CA LEU A 180 6.27 -4.01 -5.69
C LEU A 180 6.11 -5.52 -5.69
N ALA A 181 5.51 -6.10 -6.74
CA ALA A 181 5.37 -7.54 -6.91
C ALA A 181 6.73 -8.26 -6.89
N ARG A 182 7.74 -7.72 -7.58
CA ARG A 182 9.11 -8.31 -7.55
C ARG A 182 9.73 -8.26 -6.16
N CYS A 183 9.55 -7.16 -5.42
CA CYS A 183 10.05 -7.06 -4.04
C CYS A 183 9.36 -8.07 -3.12
N LEU A 184 8.05 -8.24 -3.26
CA LEU A 184 7.25 -9.21 -2.49
C LEU A 184 7.61 -10.65 -2.84
N LEU A 185 7.82 -10.96 -4.11
CA LEU A 185 8.28 -12.28 -4.54
C LEU A 185 9.65 -12.63 -3.93
N GLN A 186 10.57 -11.66 -3.91
CA GLN A 186 11.86 -11.87 -3.25
C GLN A 186 11.68 -12.09 -1.74
N TYR A 187 10.80 -11.33 -1.10
CA TYR A 187 10.52 -11.48 0.32
C TYR A 187 9.93 -12.86 0.66
N LEU A 188 9.05 -13.41 -0.19
CA LEU A 188 8.55 -14.78 -0.03
C LEU A 188 9.67 -15.80 -0.10
N ARG A 189 10.57 -15.68 -1.09
CA ARG A 189 11.73 -16.58 -1.23
C ARG A 189 12.66 -16.53 -0.02
N ASP A 190 12.84 -15.36 0.56
CA ASP A 190 13.66 -15.18 1.76
C ASP A 190 13.02 -15.82 3.02
N MET A 191 11.70 -16.05 3.00
CA MET A 191 10.95 -16.72 4.07
C MET A 191 10.85 -18.24 3.92
N GLU A 192 11.16 -18.79 2.74
CA GLU A 192 11.12 -20.24 2.52
C GLU A 192 12.21 -20.96 3.37
N PRO A 193 12.01 -22.24 3.74
CA PRO A 193 12.99 -23.01 4.50
C PRO A 193 14.37 -23.02 3.78
N GLY A 194 15.36 -22.37 4.41
CA GLY A 194 16.69 -22.14 3.83
C GLY A 194 16.96 -20.71 3.37
N GLY A 195 15.93 -19.87 3.20
CA GLY A 195 16.03 -18.48 2.71
C GLY A 195 16.17 -17.41 3.78
N GLY A 196 15.93 -17.72 5.03
CA GLY A 196 16.03 -16.77 6.15
C GLY A 196 15.13 -17.18 7.31
N ARG A 197 15.58 -16.88 8.52
CA ARG A 197 14.83 -17.25 9.72
C ARG A 197 13.65 -16.31 9.93
N ASP A 198 12.47 -16.88 10.20
CA ASP A 198 11.33 -16.14 10.70
C ASP A 198 11.72 -15.43 12.01
N HIS A 199 11.50 -14.12 12.08
CA HIS A 199 11.79 -13.39 13.31
C HIS A 199 10.75 -13.79 14.38
N PRO A 200 11.18 -14.17 15.61
CA PRO A 200 10.28 -14.66 16.67
C PRO A 200 9.08 -13.77 16.93
N MET A 201 9.23 -12.44 16.82
CA MET A 201 8.14 -11.47 17.02
C MET A 201 6.93 -11.65 16.11
N TYR A 202 7.07 -12.29 14.95
CA TYR A 202 5.92 -12.53 14.08
C TYR A 202 5.03 -13.69 14.54
N ARG A 203 5.58 -14.63 15.31
CA ARG A 203 4.78 -15.73 15.89
C ARG A 203 3.80 -15.23 16.93
N ASP A 204 4.14 -14.14 17.62
CA ASP A 204 3.34 -13.58 18.71
C ASP A 204 2.34 -12.51 18.21
N LEU A 205 2.37 -12.17 16.92
CA LEU A 205 1.53 -11.13 16.30
C LEU A 205 0.40 -11.69 15.43
N LEU A 206 0.42 -12.96 15.12
CA LEU A 206 -0.58 -13.69 14.35
C LEU A 206 -1.28 -14.72 15.20
#